data_d650243d9ccc2ff52757e4624b17fdbe
#
_entry.id   d650243d9ccc2ff52757e4624b17fdbe
#
_cell.length_a   1.000
_cell.length_b   1.000
_cell.length_c   1.000
_cell.angle_alpha   90.00
_cell.angle_beta   90.00
_cell.angle_gamma   90.00
#
_symmetry.space_group_name_H-M   'P 1'
#
loop_
_entity.id
_entity.type
_entity.pdbx_description
1 polymer ?
#
loop_
_entity_poly.entity_id
_entity_poly.type
_entity_poly.pdbx_seq_one_letter_code
_entity_poly.pdbx_strand_id
1 'polypeptide(L)'
;LDIENHLARVSRIDADYYTRVTAVKQTEILEVLDARNAWGTRVYLGRLKVTDQVTGFERWKIRPQKKIEVVPLELPPLIFETEGIWFPVPPRVQTRAEAGCLHFMGGIHAVEHAAIGIFPLLVMADRNDLGGISTPWHSQVQSAAVFIYDGIPGGAGLSRQACRQAEALLDLTLKSIQTCSCDAGCPSCVHSPKCGSGNRPIDKKAAIFILKEIRAHRPGGNASVPTILTQPPVAEEPYEPLPLPGHYGVLDIETRRSAQEVGGWHRADLMGVSCAVLYDSVLDDFITFYEDRIPDLIRRLNTLELVVG
;
A
#
# COMPACT_ATOMS: atom_id res chain seq x y z
N LEU A 1 -1.71 -21.91 -14.75
CA LEU A 1 -2.64 -20.96 -14.16
C LEU A 1 -3.97 -21.04 -14.93
N ASP A 2 -5.06 -21.24 -14.25
CA ASP A 2 -6.41 -21.22 -14.81
C ASP A 2 -7.14 -20.05 -14.14
N ILE A 3 -7.23 -18.91 -14.85
CA ILE A 3 -7.75 -17.66 -14.30
C ILE A 3 -9.27 -17.75 -14.12
N GLU A 4 -9.99 -18.44 -15.02
CA GLU A 4 -11.46 -18.56 -14.96
C GLU A 4 -11.93 -19.36 -13.74
N ASN A 5 -11.12 -20.34 -13.32
CA ASN A 5 -11.43 -21.16 -12.14
C ASN A 5 -10.66 -20.74 -10.89
N HIS A 6 -9.95 -19.61 -10.91
CA HIS A 6 -9.10 -19.13 -9.81
C HIS A 6 -8.11 -20.20 -9.32
N LEU A 7 -7.61 -21.05 -10.22
CA LEU A 7 -6.80 -22.22 -9.90
C LEU A 7 -5.35 -22.00 -10.33
N ALA A 8 -4.42 -22.11 -9.40
CA ALA A 8 -2.99 -22.21 -9.68
C ALA A 8 -2.49 -23.64 -9.36
N ARG A 9 -2.11 -24.38 -10.38
CA ARG A 9 -1.43 -25.68 -10.19
C ARG A 9 0.06 -25.42 -10.07
N VAL A 10 0.67 -25.89 -8.98
CA VAL A 10 2.08 -25.67 -8.67
C VAL A 10 2.76 -27.02 -8.44
N SER A 11 4.05 -27.08 -8.77
CA SER A 11 4.91 -28.23 -8.47
C SER A 11 6.23 -27.75 -7.88
N ARG A 12 6.85 -28.57 -7.04
CA ARG A 12 8.19 -28.27 -6.53
C ARG A 12 9.19 -28.33 -7.68
N ILE A 13 10.00 -27.30 -7.78
CA ILE A 13 11.09 -27.20 -8.76
C ILE A 13 12.40 -26.84 -8.03
N ASP A 14 13.50 -27.44 -8.44
CA ASP A 14 14.84 -27.01 -8.06
C ASP A 14 15.38 -26.15 -9.21
N ALA A 15 15.39 -24.84 -9.01
CA ALA A 15 15.79 -23.88 -10.02
C ALA A 15 16.94 -23.00 -9.52
N ASP A 16 17.87 -22.66 -10.40
CA ASP A 16 18.99 -21.75 -10.15
C ASP A 16 18.60 -20.27 -10.36
N TYR A 17 17.30 -19.99 -10.53
CA TYR A 17 16.74 -18.67 -10.76
C TYR A 17 15.52 -18.39 -9.88
N TYR A 18 15.19 -17.12 -9.74
CA TYR A 18 13.93 -16.64 -9.17
C TYR A 18 13.27 -15.64 -10.12
N THR A 19 11.97 -15.41 -9.94
CA THR A 19 11.21 -14.44 -10.72
C THR A 19 10.92 -13.19 -9.88
N ARG A 20 10.89 -12.02 -10.55
CA ARG A 20 10.46 -10.76 -9.99
C ARG A 20 9.35 -10.19 -10.88
N VAL A 21 8.21 -9.91 -10.30
CA VAL A 21 7.09 -9.28 -11.00
C VAL A 21 7.46 -7.87 -11.46
N THR A 22 7.04 -7.52 -12.68
CA THR A 22 7.00 -6.13 -13.17
C THR A 22 5.55 -5.69 -13.25
N ALA A 23 5.22 -4.58 -12.62
CA ALA A 23 3.88 -4.04 -12.60
C ALA A 23 3.91 -2.52 -12.77
N VAL A 24 2.86 -1.99 -13.36
CA VAL A 24 2.60 -0.54 -13.48
C VAL A 24 1.43 -0.21 -12.59
N LYS A 25 1.62 0.80 -11.73
CA LYS A 25 0.57 1.32 -10.86
C LYS A 25 0.22 2.75 -11.26
N GLN A 26 -1.06 3.06 -11.20
CA GLN A 26 -1.58 4.40 -11.47
C GLN A 26 -2.64 4.76 -10.45
N THR A 27 -2.75 6.06 -10.16
CA THR A 27 -3.82 6.62 -9.33
C THR A 27 -4.60 7.65 -10.12
N GLU A 28 -5.91 7.67 -9.90
CA GLU A 28 -6.81 8.73 -10.34
C GLU A 28 -7.50 9.29 -9.10
N ILE A 29 -7.49 10.62 -8.94
CA ILE A 29 -8.18 11.30 -7.85
C ILE A 29 -9.64 11.45 -8.26
N LEU A 30 -10.53 10.77 -7.57
CA LEU A 30 -11.97 10.84 -7.81
C LEU A 30 -12.59 12.02 -7.05
N GLU A 31 -12.18 12.22 -5.80
CA GLU A 31 -12.74 13.24 -4.93
C GLU A 31 -11.71 13.67 -3.88
N VAL A 32 -11.74 14.95 -3.52
CA VAL A 32 -10.98 15.49 -2.38
C VAL A 32 -11.92 15.66 -1.20
N LEU A 33 -11.67 14.93 -0.12
CA LEU A 33 -12.52 14.93 1.08
C LEU A 33 -12.06 15.91 2.15
N ASP A 34 -10.75 16.06 2.34
CA ASP A 34 -10.13 16.98 3.33
C ASP A 34 -8.73 17.38 2.84
N ALA A 35 -8.20 18.43 3.45
CA ALA A 35 -6.83 18.83 3.20
C ALA A 35 -6.24 19.55 4.41
N ARG A 36 -4.99 19.21 4.75
CA ARG A 36 -4.27 19.74 5.92
C ARG A 36 -2.95 20.36 5.48
N ASN A 37 -2.67 21.53 6.01
CA ASN A 37 -1.34 22.10 5.84
C ASN A 37 -0.34 21.32 6.70
N ALA A 38 0.77 20.91 6.11
CA ALA A 38 1.87 20.27 6.80
C ALA A 38 3.17 20.83 6.24
N TRP A 39 3.93 21.54 7.06
CA TRP A 39 5.13 22.27 6.65
C TRP A 39 4.86 23.25 5.49
N GLY A 40 5.62 23.13 4.41
CA GLY A 40 5.47 23.95 3.20
C GLY A 40 4.72 23.25 2.08
N THR A 41 3.94 22.21 2.39
CA THR A 41 3.06 21.51 1.46
C THR A 41 1.67 21.35 2.07
N ARG A 42 0.77 20.79 1.31
CA ARG A 42 -0.57 20.44 1.74
C ARG A 42 -0.81 18.95 1.52
N VAL A 43 -1.22 18.26 2.58
CA VAL A 43 -1.60 16.86 2.50
C VAL A 43 -3.10 16.81 2.28
N TYR A 44 -3.50 16.15 1.22
CA TYR A 44 -4.89 15.95 0.83
C TYR A 44 -5.34 14.56 1.24
N LEU A 45 -6.60 14.44 1.56
CA LEU A 45 -7.33 13.18 1.74
C LEU A 45 -8.40 13.09 0.67
N GLY A 46 -8.60 11.94 0.07
CA GLY A 46 -9.66 11.77 -0.91
C GLY A 46 -9.90 10.33 -1.31
N ARG A 47 -10.89 10.18 -2.19
CA ARG A 47 -11.16 8.91 -2.88
C ARG A 47 -10.24 8.79 -4.09
N LEU A 48 -9.62 7.66 -4.22
CA LEU A 48 -8.69 7.32 -5.29
C LEU A 48 -9.17 6.07 -6.01
N LYS A 49 -9.04 6.06 -7.32
CA LYS A 49 -9.07 4.84 -8.12
C LYS A 49 -7.65 4.38 -8.36
N VAL A 50 -7.34 3.20 -7.92
CA VAL A 50 -6.02 2.58 -8.08
C VAL A 50 -6.11 1.53 -9.19
N THR A 51 -5.18 1.60 -10.12
CA THR A 51 -4.99 0.58 -11.15
C THR A 51 -3.63 -0.05 -10.97
N ASP A 52 -3.58 -1.35 -10.75
CA ASP A 52 -2.36 -2.15 -10.61
C ASP A 52 -2.36 -3.21 -11.71
N GLN A 53 -1.42 -3.12 -12.64
CA GLN A 53 -1.33 -4.04 -13.76
C GLN A 53 0.02 -4.73 -13.78
N VAL A 54 0.01 -6.04 -13.64
CA VAL A 54 1.19 -6.86 -13.87
C VAL A 54 1.44 -6.91 -15.38
N THR A 55 2.58 -6.38 -15.81
CA THR A 55 2.98 -6.32 -17.23
C THR A 55 3.96 -7.42 -17.62
N GLY A 56 4.46 -8.17 -16.64
CA GLY A 56 5.40 -9.26 -16.89
C GLY A 56 6.16 -9.69 -15.64
N PHE A 57 7.24 -10.39 -15.88
CA PHE A 57 8.21 -10.71 -14.84
C PHE A 57 9.62 -10.75 -15.40
N GLU A 58 10.58 -10.47 -14.55
CA GLU A 58 12.01 -10.66 -14.80
C GLU A 58 12.43 -11.99 -14.21
N ARG A 59 13.24 -12.76 -14.95
CA ARG A 59 13.92 -13.95 -14.44
C ARG A 59 15.35 -13.60 -14.06
N TRP A 60 15.74 -13.90 -12.84
CA TRP A 60 17.04 -13.58 -12.29
C TRP A 60 17.77 -14.82 -11.83
N LYS A 61 19.04 -14.95 -12.20
CA LYS A 61 19.90 -16.00 -11.68
C LYS A 61 20.19 -15.76 -10.20
N ILE A 62 20.18 -16.82 -9.38
CA ILE A 62 20.43 -16.72 -7.93
C ILE A 62 21.90 -16.36 -7.69
N ARG A 63 22.81 -17.02 -8.42
CA ARG A 63 24.25 -16.78 -8.32
C ARG A 63 24.92 -16.93 -9.70
N PRO A 64 25.65 -15.90 -10.18
CA PRO A 64 25.66 -14.51 -9.70
C PRO A 64 24.30 -13.86 -9.93
N GLN A 65 23.92 -12.85 -9.15
CA GLN A 65 22.66 -12.11 -9.33
C GLN A 65 22.68 -11.37 -10.68
N LYS A 66 22.16 -12.01 -11.70
CA LYS A 66 22.13 -11.47 -13.07
C LYS A 66 20.74 -11.68 -13.66
N LYS A 67 20.21 -10.61 -14.28
CA LYS A 67 18.98 -10.72 -15.03
C LYS A 67 19.21 -11.60 -16.26
N ILE A 68 18.36 -12.60 -16.44
CA ILE A 68 18.39 -13.56 -17.56
C ILE A 68 17.54 -13.02 -18.69
N GLU A 69 16.27 -12.72 -18.39
CA GLU A 69 15.30 -12.28 -19.39
C GLU A 69 14.15 -11.50 -18.74
N VAL A 70 13.37 -10.85 -19.56
CA VAL A 70 12.08 -10.22 -19.20
C VAL A 70 10.99 -10.92 -20.01
N VAL A 71 9.99 -11.45 -19.31
CA VAL A 71 8.86 -12.12 -19.94
C VAL A 71 7.64 -11.23 -19.81
N PRO A 72 7.10 -10.67 -20.90
CA PRO A 72 5.88 -9.90 -20.87
C PRO A 72 4.67 -10.79 -20.58
N LEU A 73 3.67 -10.25 -19.90
CA LEU A 73 2.39 -10.89 -19.63
C LEU A 73 1.26 -9.92 -19.98
N GLU A 74 0.19 -10.46 -20.54
CA GLU A 74 -1.06 -9.76 -20.80
C GLU A 74 -2.08 -10.20 -19.77
N LEU A 75 -2.04 -9.58 -18.57
CA LEU A 75 -2.98 -9.83 -17.50
C LEU A 75 -3.95 -8.66 -17.37
N PRO A 76 -5.21 -8.91 -17.00
CA PRO A 76 -6.14 -7.82 -16.73
C PRO A 76 -5.64 -6.98 -15.55
N PRO A 77 -5.85 -5.64 -15.56
CA PRO A 77 -5.51 -4.80 -14.44
C PRO A 77 -6.43 -5.09 -13.25
N LEU A 78 -5.87 -5.04 -12.05
CA LEU A 78 -6.64 -4.93 -10.83
C LEU A 78 -7.02 -3.46 -10.64
N ILE A 79 -8.31 -3.17 -10.62
CA ILE A 79 -8.84 -1.81 -10.45
C ILE A 79 -9.73 -1.82 -9.22
N PHE A 80 -9.50 -0.88 -8.32
CA PHE A 80 -10.35 -0.69 -7.15
C PHE A 80 -10.34 0.77 -6.70
N GLU A 81 -11.42 1.18 -6.06
CA GLU A 81 -11.52 2.47 -5.39
C GLU A 81 -11.17 2.33 -3.92
N THR A 82 -10.51 3.34 -3.38
CA THR A 82 -10.11 3.35 -1.97
C THR A 82 -9.93 4.78 -1.47
N GLU A 83 -9.65 4.93 -0.19
CA GLU A 83 -9.22 6.21 0.38
C GLU A 83 -7.70 6.30 0.43
N GLY A 84 -7.20 7.51 0.22
CA GLY A 84 -5.77 7.77 0.28
C GLY A 84 -5.44 9.20 0.64
N ILE A 85 -4.23 9.39 1.09
CA ILE A 85 -3.62 10.71 1.23
C ILE A 85 -2.57 10.91 0.16
N TRP A 86 -2.38 12.16 -0.25
CA TRP A 86 -1.27 12.53 -1.10
C TRP A 86 -0.78 13.93 -0.78
N PHE A 87 0.45 14.20 -1.14
CA PHE A 87 1.00 15.54 -1.08
C PHE A 87 1.85 15.83 -2.33
N PRO A 88 1.68 17.03 -2.89
CA PRO A 88 2.51 17.49 -4.00
C PRO A 88 3.92 17.82 -3.50
N VAL A 89 4.90 17.55 -4.35
CA VAL A 89 6.26 18.05 -4.18
C VAL A 89 6.42 19.29 -5.04
N PRO A 90 6.70 20.48 -4.47
CA PRO A 90 6.79 21.71 -5.24
C PRO A 90 7.83 21.62 -6.35
N PRO A 91 7.56 22.11 -7.59
CA PRO A 91 8.48 22.01 -8.73
C PRO A 91 9.88 22.54 -8.45
N ARG A 92 9.99 23.62 -7.66
CA ARG A 92 11.29 24.17 -7.25
C ARG A 92 12.13 23.19 -6.41
N VAL A 93 11.49 22.29 -5.64
CA VAL A 93 12.22 21.27 -4.85
C VAL A 93 12.84 20.26 -5.81
N GLN A 94 12.12 19.88 -6.86
CA GLN A 94 12.66 19.06 -7.94
C GLN A 94 13.86 19.72 -8.60
N THR A 95 13.70 20.96 -9.09
CA THR A 95 14.78 21.72 -9.74
C THR A 95 16.02 21.82 -8.86
N ARG A 96 15.85 22.07 -7.55
CA ARG A 96 16.98 22.17 -6.61
C ARG A 96 17.62 20.82 -6.33
N ALA A 97 16.85 19.74 -6.26
CA ALA A 97 17.39 18.40 -6.08
C ALA A 97 18.24 17.99 -7.30
N GLU A 98 17.74 18.21 -8.50
CA GLU A 98 18.42 17.91 -9.75
C GLU A 98 19.69 18.78 -9.92
N ALA A 99 19.62 20.07 -9.59
CA ALA A 99 20.79 20.97 -9.59
C ALA A 99 21.87 20.51 -8.57
N GLY A 100 21.46 19.85 -7.48
CA GLY A 100 22.35 19.24 -6.50
C GLY A 100 22.83 17.83 -6.89
N CYS A 101 22.62 17.40 -8.13
CA CYS A 101 22.96 16.06 -8.62
C CYS A 101 22.32 14.92 -7.81
N LEU A 102 21.14 15.15 -7.21
CA LEU A 102 20.35 14.15 -6.49
C LEU A 102 19.35 13.48 -7.43
N HIS A 103 19.12 12.20 -7.24
CA HIS A 103 18.16 11.47 -8.07
C HIS A 103 16.73 11.71 -7.58
N PHE A 104 16.06 12.73 -8.14
CA PHE A 104 14.75 13.20 -7.66
C PHE A 104 13.71 12.08 -7.56
N MET A 105 13.50 11.28 -8.64
CA MET A 105 12.55 10.15 -8.61
C MET A 105 12.89 9.14 -7.51
N GLY A 106 14.17 8.82 -7.34
CA GLY A 106 14.63 7.95 -6.26
C GLY A 106 14.39 8.54 -4.87
N GLY A 107 14.43 9.86 -4.76
CA GLY A 107 14.16 10.59 -3.54
C GLY A 107 12.67 10.52 -3.13
N ILE A 108 11.74 10.84 -4.05
CA ILE A 108 10.30 10.76 -3.75
C ILE A 108 9.86 9.31 -3.50
N HIS A 109 10.44 8.33 -4.19
CA HIS A 109 10.20 6.92 -3.96
C HIS A 109 10.70 6.47 -2.57
N ALA A 110 11.85 6.96 -2.15
CA ALA A 110 12.34 6.71 -0.80
C ALA A 110 11.46 7.36 0.29
N VAL A 111 10.91 8.55 0.02
CA VAL A 111 9.93 9.21 0.89
C VAL A 111 8.66 8.39 1.01
N GLU A 112 8.12 7.89 -0.09
CA GLU A 112 6.94 7.01 -0.11
C GLU A 112 7.14 5.79 0.79
N HIS A 113 8.22 5.04 0.58
CA HIS A 113 8.50 3.83 1.37
C HIS A 113 8.69 4.12 2.86
N ALA A 114 9.40 5.19 3.20
CA ALA A 114 9.61 5.58 4.58
C ALA A 114 8.31 6.01 5.24
N ALA A 115 7.46 6.78 4.53
CA ALA A 115 6.18 7.21 5.04
C ALA A 115 5.23 6.02 5.29
N ILE A 116 5.15 5.06 4.37
CA ILE A 116 4.41 3.80 4.59
C ILE A 116 4.97 3.05 5.81
N GLY A 117 6.29 3.05 5.99
CA GLY A 117 6.94 2.42 7.14
C GLY A 117 6.61 3.06 8.49
N ILE A 118 6.31 4.35 8.48
CA ILE A 118 5.96 5.15 9.67
C ILE A 118 4.45 5.14 9.96
N PHE A 119 3.64 4.93 8.94
CA PHE A 119 2.19 4.97 9.04
C PHE A 119 1.61 4.14 10.22
N PRO A 120 2.06 2.89 10.47
CA PRO A 120 1.62 2.09 11.60
C PRO A 120 1.86 2.70 12.99
N LEU A 121 2.79 3.65 13.12
CA LEU A 121 3.04 4.35 14.37
C LEU A 121 1.98 5.43 14.66
N LEU A 122 1.25 5.88 13.66
CA LEU A 122 0.25 6.93 13.75
C LEU A 122 -1.18 6.39 13.72
N VAL A 123 -1.35 5.25 13.06
CA VAL A 123 -2.64 4.58 12.92
C VAL A 123 -2.43 3.09 13.23
N MET A 124 -3.41 2.45 13.84
CA MET A 124 -3.34 1.01 14.14
C MET A 124 -3.56 0.21 12.84
N ALA A 125 -2.48 -0.03 12.12
CA ALA A 125 -2.49 -0.71 10.83
C ALA A 125 -1.22 -1.54 10.64
N ASP A 126 -1.28 -2.58 9.84
CA ASP A 126 -0.09 -3.25 9.31
C ASP A 126 0.41 -2.50 8.05
N ARG A 127 1.71 -2.58 7.78
CA ARG A 127 2.29 -2.07 6.52
C ARG A 127 1.69 -2.75 5.29
N ASN A 128 1.11 -3.93 5.46
CA ASN A 128 0.46 -4.68 4.40
C ASN A 128 -0.92 -4.14 4.03
N ASP A 129 -1.55 -3.37 4.91
CA ASP A 129 -2.83 -2.72 4.68
C ASP A 129 -2.72 -1.44 3.85
N LEU A 130 -1.50 -1.06 3.49
CA LEU A 130 -1.20 0.18 2.79
C LEU A 130 -0.58 -0.08 1.43
N GLY A 131 -0.96 0.72 0.47
CA GLY A 131 -0.28 0.87 -0.81
C GLY A 131 0.32 2.27 -0.97
N GLY A 132 1.21 2.42 -1.93
CA GLY A 132 1.75 3.73 -2.27
C GLY A 132 2.20 3.82 -3.71
N ILE A 133 2.28 5.06 -4.17
CA ILE A 133 2.79 5.44 -5.49
C ILE A 133 3.48 6.79 -5.35
N SER A 134 4.68 6.88 -5.89
CA SER A 134 5.38 8.14 -6.11
C SER A 134 5.56 8.37 -7.59
N THR A 135 5.27 9.57 -8.05
CA THR A 135 5.40 9.93 -9.46
C THR A 135 6.08 11.29 -9.61
N PRO A 136 7.00 11.46 -10.59
CA PRO A 136 7.62 12.75 -10.87
C PRO A 136 6.65 13.72 -11.53
N TRP A 137 5.51 13.23 -12.02
CA TRP A 137 4.44 14.03 -12.58
C TRP A 137 3.10 13.31 -12.47
N HIS A 138 2.13 13.93 -11.82
CA HIS A 138 0.74 13.46 -11.78
C HIS A 138 -0.18 14.43 -12.49
N SER A 139 -0.94 13.95 -13.47
CA SER A 139 -1.73 14.81 -14.37
C SER A 139 -2.76 15.68 -13.65
N GLN A 140 -3.41 15.19 -12.60
CA GLN A 140 -4.41 15.93 -11.82
C GLN A 140 -3.78 16.87 -10.78
N VAL A 141 -2.61 16.52 -10.25
CA VAL A 141 -1.87 17.34 -9.26
C VAL A 141 -0.98 18.38 -9.93
N GLN A 142 -0.66 18.21 -11.22
CA GLN A 142 0.19 19.08 -12.03
C GLN A 142 1.60 19.29 -11.43
N SER A 143 2.08 18.30 -10.72
CA SER A 143 3.42 18.27 -10.11
C SER A 143 3.80 16.84 -9.74
N ALA A 144 5.03 16.67 -9.25
CA ALA A 144 5.41 15.44 -8.57
C ALA A 144 4.56 15.25 -7.32
N ALA A 145 4.23 14.01 -7.01
CA ALA A 145 3.39 13.68 -5.85
C ALA A 145 3.74 12.33 -5.25
N VAL A 146 3.48 12.21 -3.95
CA VAL A 146 3.54 10.96 -3.20
C VAL A 146 2.14 10.64 -2.72
N PHE A 147 1.65 9.45 -3.05
CA PHE A 147 0.36 8.90 -2.64
C PHE A 147 0.59 7.74 -1.67
N ILE A 148 -0.23 7.67 -0.63
CA ILE A 148 -0.35 6.52 0.28
C ILE A 148 -1.83 6.26 0.44
N TYR A 149 -2.26 5.04 0.27
CA TYR A 149 -3.67 4.67 0.26
C TYR A 149 -3.94 3.38 1.02
N ASP A 150 -5.17 3.22 1.47
CA ASP A 150 -5.63 2.00 2.10
C ASP A 150 -5.64 0.88 1.04
N GLY A 151 -4.97 -0.24 1.31
CA GLY A 151 -4.83 -1.36 0.38
C GLY A 151 -6.09 -2.21 0.20
N ILE A 152 -7.21 -1.75 0.75
CA ILE A 152 -8.50 -2.44 0.79
C ILE A 152 -9.50 -1.66 -0.05
N PRO A 153 -10.30 -2.32 -0.94
CA PRO A 153 -11.39 -1.67 -1.65
C PRO A 153 -12.37 -0.97 -0.69
N GLY A 154 -12.75 0.25 -1.03
CA GLY A 154 -13.59 1.11 -0.17
C GLY A 154 -12.83 1.87 0.92
N GLY A 155 -11.61 1.47 1.23
CA GLY A 155 -10.80 2.05 2.31
C GLY A 155 -11.19 1.54 3.71
N ALA A 156 -10.22 1.52 4.62
CA ALA A 156 -10.41 1.14 6.04
C ALA A 156 -10.37 2.35 6.99
N GLY A 157 -10.29 3.57 6.44
CA GLY A 157 -10.20 4.80 7.23
C GLY A 157 -8.82 5.12 7.79
N LEU A 158 -7.80 4.35 7.43
CA LEU A 158 -6.42 4.55 7.87
C LEU A 158 -5.87 5.88 7.36
N SER A 159 -6.11 6.17 6.08
CA SER A 159 -5.73 7.42 5.42
C SER A 159 -6.42 8.63 6.06
N ARG A 160 -7.67 8.51 6.51
CA ARG A 160 -8.37 9.57 7.25
C ARG A 160 -7.67 9.90 8.57
N GLN A 161 -7.28 8.87 9.31
CA GLN A 161 -6.61 9.05 10.59
C GLN A 161 -5.22 9.66 10.41
N ALA A 162 -4.45 9.20 9.41
CA ALA A 162 -3.14 9.75 9.10
C ALA A 162 -3.20 11.21 8.61
N CYS A 163 -4.22 11.58 7.83
CA CYS A 163 -4.42 12.96 7.39
C CYS A 163 -4.56 13.93 8.57
N ARG A 164 -5.21 13.51 9.65
CA ARG A 164 -5.32 14.32 10.88
C ARG A 164 -3.98 14.57 11.55
N GLN A 165 -2.99 13.73 11.29
CA GLN A 165 -1.64 13.74 11.84
C GLN A 165 -0.58 14.00 10.75
N ALA A 166 -0.95 14.71 9.68
CA ALA A 166 -0.13 14.89 8.48
C ALA A 166 1.28 15.45 8.79
N GLU A 167 1.38 16.43 9.69
CA GLU A 167 2.67 17.01 10.06
C GLU A 167 3.53 16.00 10.84
N ALA A 168 2.93 15.25 11.76
CA ALA A 168 3.64 14.20 12.50
C ALA A 168 4.12 13.07 11.56
N LEU A 169 3.33 12.73 10.54
CA LEU A 169 3.74 11.76 9.51
C LEU A 169 5.02 12.21 8.81
N LEU A 170 5.07 13.46 8.34
CA LEU A 170 6.24 14.01 7.65
C LEU A 170 7.45 14.14 8.58
N ASP A 171 7.24 14.59 9.84
CA ASP A 171 8.32 14.72 10.85
C ASP A 171 8.95 13.36 11.17
N LEU A 172 8.14 12.36 11.44
CA LEU A 172 8.61 11.00 11.76
C LEU A 172 9.26 10.34 10.55
N THR A 173 8.73 10.57 9.35
CA THR A 173 9.33 10.09 8.09
C THR A 173 10.73 10.67 7.91
N LEU A 174 10.88 11.98 8.01
CA LEU A 174 12.19 12.62 7.91
C LEU A 174 13.16 12.12 8.99
N LYS A 175 12.68 12.03 10.25
CA LYS A 175 13.49 11.55 11.38
C LYS A 175 13.95 10.10 11.15
N SER A 176 13.06 9.21 10.71
CA SER A 176 13.41 7.81 10.44
C SER A 176 14.52 7.68 9.41
N ILE A 177 14.44 8.42 8.30
CA ILE A 177 15.47 8.37 7.26
C ILE A 177 16.80 8.97 7.78
N GLN A 178 16.76 10.07 8.52
CA GLN A 178 17.96 10.78 8.99
C GLN A 178 18.71 10.01 10.07
N THR A 179 17.99 9.35 11.00
CA THR A 179 18.62 8.66 12.13
C THR A 179 19.14 7.27 11.76
N CYS A 180 18.77 6.74 10.60
CA CYS A 180 19.29 5.46 10.13
C CYS A 180 20.77 5.61 9.70
N SER A 181 21.63 4.76 10.23
CA SER A 181 23.10 4.82 10.01
C SER A 181 23.56 4.32 8.63
N CYS A 182 22.67 3.78 7.80
CA CYS A 182 23.02 3.30 6.47
C CYS A 182 23.34 4.48 5.51
N ASP A 183 24.21 4.26 4.53
CA ASP A 183 24.61 5.30 3.58
C ASP A 183 23.62 5.49 2.42
N ALA A 184 23.19 4.39 1.80
CA ALA A 184 22.42 4.43 0.54
C ALA A 184 20.94 4.05 0.69
N GLY A 185 20.52 3.58 1.86
CA GLY A 185 19.20 3.05 2.14
C GLY A 185 19.25 1.58 2.59
N CYS A 186 18.30 1.18 3.40
CA CYS A 186 18.18 -0.19 3.89
C CYS A 186 16.72 -0.50 4.25
N PRO A 187 16.38 -1.77 4.56
CA PRO A 187 15.02 -2.17 4.95
C PRO A 187 14.47 -1.46 6.19
N SER A 188 15.36 -0.91 7.05
CA SER A 188 14.94 -0.16 8.24
C SER A 188 14.55 1.29 7.96
N CYS A 189 14.77 1.82 6.75
CA CYS A 189 14.44 3.21 6.43
C CYS A 189 13.68 3.38 5.12
N VAL A 190 14.30 3.09 3.95
CA VAL A 190 13.73 3.45 2.64
C VAL A 190 13.49 2.27 1.71
N HIS A 191 13.91 1.05 2.06
CA HIS A 191 13.64 -0.11 1.25
C HIS A 191 12.35 -0.80 1.70
N SER A 192 11.51 -1.17 0.74
CA SER A 192 10.28 -1.93 0.97
C SER A 192 10.37 -3.31 0.33
N PRO A 193 10.02 -4.39 1.04
CA PRO A 193 9.95 -5.73 0.45
C PRO A 193 8.81 -5.86 -0.58
N LYS A 194 7.80 -4.98 -0.50
CA LYS A 194 6.63 -4.96 -1.40
C LYS A 194 6.85 -4.12 -2.67
N CYS A 195 8.03 -3.52 -2.83
CA CYS A 195 8.30 -2.64 -3.95
C CYS A 195 8.38 -3.42 -5.27
N GLY A 196 7.42 -3.17 -6.18
CA GLY A 196 7.35 -3.80 -7.50
C GLY A 196 8.55 -3.48 -8.40
N SER A 197 9.20 -2.31 -8.21
CA SER A 197 10.42 -1.94 -8.93
C SER A 197 11.71 -2.48 -8.29
N GLY A 198 11.59 -3.24 -7.17
CA GLY A 198 12.74 -3.77 -6.44
C GLY A 198 13.60 -2.68 -5.80
N ASN A 199 12.97 -1.62 -5.30
CA ASN A 199 13.61 -0.46 -4.69
C ASN A 199 14.53 0.30 -5.67
N ARG A 200 14.13 0.43 -6.92
CA ARG A 200 14.92 1.13 -7.95
C ARG A 200 14.02 2.04 -8.78
N PRO A 201 14.42 3.32 -8.96
CA PRO A 201 15.52 3.99 -8.25
C PRO A 201 15.17 4.30 -6.80
N ILE A 202 16.17 4.32 -5.91
CA ILE A 202 16.08 4.80 -4.53
C ILE A 202 17.27 5.72 -4.25
N ASP A 203 17.02 6.88 -3.63
CA ASP A 203 18.04 7.81 -3.20
C ASP A 203 17.70 8.38 -1.81
N LYS A 204 18.37 7.86 -0.79
CA LYS A 204 18.20 8.30 0.60
C LYS A 204 18.57 9.77 0.82
N LYS A 205 19.64 10.25 0.16
CA LYS A 205 20.10 11.62 0.30
C LYS A 205 19.12 12.60 -0.33
N ALA A 206 18.59 12.23 -1.51
CA ALA A 206 17.53 12.99 -2.16
C ALA A 206 16.26 13.06 -1.31
N ALA A 207 15.85 11.96 -0.67
CA ALA A 207 14.68 11.93 0.22
C ALA A 207 14.82 12.90 1.39
N ILE A 208 15.97 12.90 2.07
CA ILE A 208 16.26 13.84 3.15
C ILE A 208 16.24 15.27 2.64
N PHE A 209 16.84 15.53 1.48
CA PHE A 209 16.88 16.86 0.88
C PHE A 209 15.45 17.33 0.56
N ILE A 210 14.65 16.53 -0.13
CA ILE A 210 13.27 16.85 -0.52
C ILE A 210 12.43 17.21 0.72
N LEU A 211 12.45 16.36 1.75
CA LEU A 211 11.68 16.62 2.97
C LEU A 211 12.13 17.87 3.70
N LYS A 212 13.44 18.14 3.77
CA LYS A 212 13.98 19.38 4.35
C LYS A 212 13.56 20.63 3.56
N GLU A 213 13.58 20.56 2.24
CA GLU A 213 13.15 21.65 1.38
C GLU A 213 11.66 21.94 1.51
N ILE A 214 10.82 20.89 1.60
CA ILE A 214 9.38 21.03 1.88
C ILE A 214 9.19 21.68 3.27
N ARG A 215 9.94 21.23 4.27
CA ARG A 215 9.85 21.76 5.64
C ARG A 215 10.28 23.24 5.74
N ALA A 216 11.34 23.61 5.04
CA ALA A 216 11.85 24.97 5.04
C ALA A 216 10.95 25.95 4.28
N HIS A 217 10.08 25.42 3.42
CA HIS A 217 9.15 26.22 2.66
C HIS A 217 7.99 26.65 3.53
N ARG A 218 7.94 27.93 3.85
CA ARG A 218 6.67 28.54 4.31
C ARG A 218 5.90 29.00 3.09
N PRO A 219 4.65 28.56 2.88
CA PRO A 219 3.83 29.13 1.83
C PRO A 219 3.76 30.64 2.09
N GLY A 220 4.33 31.41 1.17
CA GLY A 220 4.03 32.85 1.12
C GLY A 220 2.51 32.97 0.96
N GLY A 221 1.85 33.78 1.79
CA GLY A 221 0.41 33.97 1.69
C GLY A 221 0.02 34.28 0.23
N ASN A 222 -0.86 33.51 -0.36
CA ASN A 222 -1.28 33.45 -1.76
C ASN A 222 -0.51 32.53 -2.73
N ALA A 223 0.27 31.57 -2.27
CA ALA A 223 0.62 30.47 -3.17
C ALA A 223 -0.69 29.73 -3.55
N SER A 224 -1.11 29.90 -4.79
CA SER A 224 -2.25 29.15 -5.33
C SER A 224 -2.00 27.66 -5.12
N VAL A 225 -2.84 27.08 -4.29
CA VAL A 225 -2.88 25.62 -4.14
C VAL A 225 -3.11 25.06 -5.54
N PRO A 226 -2.31 24.10 -6.02
CA PRO A 226 -2.58 23.49 -7.32
C PRO A 226 -4.05 23.08 -7.36
N THR A 227 -4.79 23.58 -8.36
CA THR A 227 -6.18 23.18 -8.56
C THR A 227 -6.14 21.72 -8.97
N ILE A 228 -6.61 20.84 -8.08
CA ILE A 228 -6.74 19.43 -8.42
C ILE A 228 -7.85 19.33 -9.45
N LEU A 229 -7.49 18.89 -10.66
CA LEU A 229 -8.43 18.68 -11.73
C LEU A 229 -9.17 17.36 -11.46
N THR A 230 -10.21 17.43 -10.63
CA THR A 230 -11.14 16.31 -10.51
C THR A 230 -12.11 16.36 -11.67
N GLN A 231 -12.30 15.24 -12.34
CA GLN A 231 -13.47 15.12 -13.22
C GLN A 231 -14.72 15.20 -12.33
N PRO A 232 -15.83 15.80 -12.80
CA PRO A 232 -17.07 15.71 -12.08
C PRO A 232 -17.38 14.23 -11.84
N PRO A 233 -17.91 13.86 -10.66
CA PRO A 233 -18.23 12.47 -10.39
C PRO A 233 -19.09 11.94 -11.53
N VAL A 234 -18.61 10.89 -12.19
CA VAL A 234 -19.46 10.11 -13.08
C VAL A 234 -20.60 9.64 -12.18
N ALA A 235 -21.84 9.95 -12.54
CA ALA A 235 -23.01 9.52 -11.78
C ALA A 235 -22.85 8.01 -11.54
N GLU A 236 -22.67 7.62 -10.27
CA GLU A 236 -22.60 6.22 -9.90
C GLU A 236 -23.92 5.61 -10.37
N GLU A 237 -23.86 4.64 -11.29
CA GLU A 237 -24.99 3.75 -11.45
C GLU A 237 -25.28 3.17 -10.07
N PRO A 238 -26.53 3.18 -9.61
CA PRO A 238 -26.85 2.70 -8.28
C PRO A 238 -26.26 1.29 -8.12
N TYR A 239 -25.34 1.13 -7.17
CA TYR A 239 -24.81 -0.18 -6.80
C TYR A 239 -25.99 -1.02 -6.31
N GLU A 240 -26.44 -1.95 -7.12
CA GLU A 240 -27.31 -3.00 -6.66
C GLU A 240 -26.44 -4.01 -5.89
N PRO A 241 -26.56 -4.08 -4.57
CA PRO A 241 -25.80 -5.07 -3.81
C PRO A 241 -26.19 -6.46 -4.32
N LEU A 242 -25.20 -7.28 -4.66
CA LEU A 242 -25.45 -8.68 -4.96
C LEU A 242 -26.22 -9.29 -3.78
N PRO A 243 -27.30 -10.04 -4.05
CA PRO A 243 -28.06 -10.67 -2.99
C PRO A 243 -27.11 -11.58 -2.20
N LEU A 244 -26.91 -11.27 -0.93
CA LEU A 244 -26.17 -12.15 -0.04
C LEU A 244 -26.95 -13.46 0.13
N PRO A 245 -26.27 -14.60 0.24
CA PRO A 245 -26.92 -15.87 0.56
C PRO A 245 -27.68 -15.74 1.88
N GLY A 246 -28.69 -16.58 2.09
CA GLY A 246 -29.56 -16.50 3.25
C GLY A 246 -28.84 -16.71 4.58
N HIS A 247 -27.76 -17.49 4.57
CA HIS A 247 -26.95 -17.76 5.76
C HIS A 247 -25.46 -17.61 5.45
N TYR A 248 -24.89 -16.47 5.82
CA TYR A 248 -23.46 -16.17 5.65
C TYR A 248 -22.80 -15.82 6.97
N GLY A 249 -21.47 -15.95 7.01
CA GLY A 249 -20.66 -15.52 8.14
C GLY A 249 -19.47 -14.70 7.71
N VAL A 250 -19.05 -13.79 8.57
CA VAL A 250 -17.78 -13.06 8.45
C VAL A 250 -16.85 -13.54 9.54
N LEU A 251 -15.66 -14.04 9.14
CA LEU A 251 -14.71 -14.69 10.03
C LEU A 251 -13.43 -13.88 10.12
N ASP A 252 -13.00 -13.61 11.34
CA ASP A 252 -11.68 -13.08 11.67
C ASP A 252 -10.93 -14.06 12.58
N ILE A 253 -9.64 -14.29 12.31
CA ILE A 253 -8.83 -15.29 13.01
C ILE A 253 -7.52 -14.70 13.48
N GLU A 254 -7.25 -14.85 14.79
CA GLU A 254 -5.96 -14.56 15.38
C GLU A 254 -5.14 -15.83 15.62
N THR A 255 -3.88 -15.81 15.27
CA THR A 255 -3.00 -16.96 15.41
C THR A 255 -2.10 -16.86 16.65
N ARG A 256 -1.70 -18.01 17.19
CA ARG A 256 -0.79 -18.09 18.36
C ARG A 256 0.66 -17.75 18.03
N ARG A 257 1.05 -18.01 16.78
CA ARG A 257 2.40 -17.74 16.27
C ARG A 257 2.27 -16.99 14.95
N SER A 258 3.16 -16.07 14.76
CA SER A 258 3.26 -15.37 13.49
C SER A 258 3.83 -16.27 12.38
N ALA A 259 3.59 -15.90 11.14
CA ALA A 259 4.19 -16.60 10.01
C ALA A 259 5.73 -16.64 10.10
N GLN A 260 6.36 -15.61 10.67
CA GLN A 260 7.82 -15.57 10.85
C GLN A 260 8.31 -16.63 11.85
N GLU A 261 7.59 -16.83 12.97
CA GLU A 261 7.96 -17.81 14.00
C GLU A 261 7.85 -19.25 13.50
N VAL A 262 6.97 -19.53 12.55
CA VAL A 262 6.80 -20.88 12.00
C VAL A 262 7.57 -21.10 10.69
N GLY A 263 8.27 -20.09 10.19
CA GLY A 263 9.09 -20.19 8.98
C GLY A 263 8.38 -19.83 7.67
N GLY A 264 7.21 -19.19 7.74
CA GLY A 264 6.46 -18.67 6.59
C GLY A 264 5.00 -19.16 6.51
N TRP A 265 4.21 -18.49 5.71
CA TRP A 265 2.79 -18.79 5.50
C TRP A 265 2.51 -20.21 4.99
N HIS A 266 3.47 -20.86 4.35
CA HIS A 266 3.36 -22.26 3.91
C HIS A 266 3.32 -23.27 5.09
N ARG A 267 3.58 -22.81 6.30
CA ARG A 267 3.51 -23.56 7.55
C ARG A 267 2.36 -23.08 8.44
N ALA A 268 1.25 -22.62 7.83
CA ALA A 268 0.08 -22.15 8.56
C ALA A 268 -0.49 -23.20 9.53
N ASP A 269 -0.30 -24.50 9.23
CA ASP A 269 -0.62 -25.62 10.11
C ASP A 269 0.05 -25.54 11.50
N LEU A 270 1.19 -24.88 11.59
CA LEU A 270 1.95 -24.70 12.84
C LEU A 270 1.62 -23.40 13.57
N MET A 271 0.91 -22.48 12.93
CA MET A 271 0.58 -21.20 13.56
C MET A 271 -0.38 -21.37 14.74
N GLY A 272 -1.32 -22.31 14.63
CA GLY A 272 -2.38 -22.53 15.62
C GLY A 272 -3.32 -21.33 15.72
N VAL A 273 -4.57 -21.55 16.05
CA VAL A 273 -5.55 -20.49 16.28
C VAL A 273 -5.59 -20.16 17.77
N SER A 274 -5.46 -18.89 18.12
CA SER A 274 -5.62 -18.41 19.49
C SER A 274 -7.06 -18.01 19.79
N CYS A 275 -7.67 -17.31 18.84
CA CYS A 275 -9.03 -16.81 18.91
C CYS A 275 -9.60 -16.68 17.50
N ALA A 276 -10.90 -16.87 17.35
CA ALA A 276 -11.63 -16.54 16.15
C ALA A 276 -12.95 -15.88 16.51
N VAL A 277 -13.34 -14.88 15.73
CA VAL A 277 -14.64 -14.21 15.87
C VAL A 277 -15.43 -14.45 14.59
N LEU A 278 -16.62 -14.98 14.71
CA LEU A 278 -17.53 -15.23 13.61
C LEU A 278 -18.79 -14.39 13.80
N TYR A 279 -19.06 -13.47 12.87
CA TYR A 279 -20.40 -12.93 12.70
C TYR A 279 -21.28 -13.93 11.98
N ASP A 280 -22.45 -14.19 12.46
CA ASP A 280 -23.43 -15.12 11.87
C ASP A 280 -24.69 -14.35 11.49
N SER A 281 -25.00 -14.30 10.19
CA SER A 281 -26.08 -13.46 9.65
C SER A 281 -27.49 -13.92 10.06
N VAL A 282 -27.66 -15.16 10.44
CA VAL A 282 -28.97 -15.68 10.91
C VAL A 282 -29.19 -15.36 12.39
N LEU A 283 -28.12 -15.39 13.16
CA LEU A 283 -28.16 -15.00 14.59
C LEU A 283 -28.09 -13.48 14.77
N ASP A 284 -27.60 -12.76 13.77
CA ASP A 284 -27.29 -11.33 13.84
C ASP A 284 -26.40 -11.00 15.03
N ASP A 285 -25.38 -11.84 15.29
CA ASP A 285 -24.51 -11.74 16.46
C ASP A 285 -23.10 -12.27 16.18
N PHE A 286 -22.16 -11.86 17.02
CA PHE A 286 -20.77 -12.27 17.00
C PHE A 286 -20.52 -13.41 17.98
N ILE A 287 -19.93 -14.48 17.51
CA ILE A 287 -19.56 -15.64 18.34
C ILE A 287 -18.04 -15.71 18.41
N THR A 288 -17.50 -15.70 19.63
CA THR A 288 -16.06 -15.85 19.87
C THR A 288 -15.73 -17.31 20.20
N PHE A 289 -14.72 -17.84 19.51
CA PHE A 289 -14.18 -19.17 19.73
C PHE A 289 -12.71 -19.04 20.16
N TYR A 290 -12.38 -19.58 21.32
CA TYR A 290 -11.01 -19.72 21.76
C TYR A 290 -10.44 -21.07 21.33
N GLU A 291 -9.15 -21.29 21.56
CA GLU A 291 -8.40 -22.47 21.10
C GLU A 291 -9.11 -23.81 21.38
N ASP A 292 -9.66 -23.96 22.59
CA ASP A 292 -10.37 -25.16 23.03
C ASP A 292 -11.70 -25.40 22.32
N ARG A 293 -12.24 -24.38 21.65
CA ARG A 293 -13.51 -24.38 20.92
C ARG A 293 -13.38 -24.33 19.40
N ILE A 294 -12.19 -24.50 18.84
CA ILE A 294 -11.99 -24.52 17.38
C ILE A 294 -12.79 -25.65 16.70
N PRO A 295 -12.99 -26.84 17.28
CA PRO A 295 -13.90 -27.83 16.71
C PRO A 295 -15.36 -27.34 16.57
N ASP A 296 -15.82 -26.47 17.48
CA ASP A 296 -17.15 -25.86 17.42
C ASP A 296 -17.22 -24.83 16.27
N LEU A 297 -16.18 -24.01 16.12
CA LEU A 297 -16.05 -23.10 14.97
C LEU A 297 -16.17 -23.87 13.65
N ILE A 298 -15.40 -24.95 13.48
CA ILE A 298 -15.42 -25.74 12.25
C ILE A 298 -16.83 -26.30 12.00
N ARG A 299 -17.52 -26.80 13.02
CA ARG A 299 -18.90 -27.25 12.89
C ARG A 299 -19.83 -26.12 12.45
N ARG A 300 -19.65 -24.92 13.02
CA ARG A 300 -20.48 -23.75 12.65
C ARG A 300 -20.23 -23.30 11.22
N LEU A 301 -18.97 -23.19 10.80
CA LEU A 301 -18.61 -22.83 9.43
C LEU A 301 -19.24 -23.74 8.38
N ASN A 302 -19.36 -25.03 8.67
CA ASN A 302 -19.99 -26.01 7.78
C ASN A 302 -21.53 -25.84 7.67
N THR A 303 -22.14 -24.98 8.46
CA THR A 303 -23.58 -24.66 8.36
C THR A 303 -23.86 -23.41 7.55
N LEU A 304 -22.83 -22.65 7.19
CA LEU A 304 -22.93 -21.41 6.44
C LEU A 304 -22.89 -21.67 4.93
N GLU A 305 -23.66 -20.92 4.16
CA GLU A 305 -23.65 -20.96 2.70
C GLU A 305 -22.46 -20.22 2.11
N LEU A 306 -22.00 -19.16 2.82
CA LEU A 306 -20.85 -18.35 2.45
C LEU A 306 -20.06 -17.94 3.69
N VAL A 307 -18.74 -18.02 3.62
CA VAL A 307 -17.84 -17.45 4.64
C VAL A 307 -16.92 -16.44 3.95
N VAL A 308 -16.82 -15.26 4.55
CA VAL A 308 -15.94 -14.17 4.14
C VAL A 308 -14.94 -13.90 5.27
N GLY A 309 -13.64 -13.79 4.95
CA GLY A 309 -12.60 -13.52 5.93
C GLY A 309 -11.28 -13.20 5.31
#